data_38f86ad0dca69797a281eb2340ff0eff
#
_entry.id   38f86ad0dca69797a281eb2340ff0eff
#
_cell.length_a   1.000
_cell.length_b   1.000
_cell.length_c   1.000
_cell.angle_alpha   90.00
_cell.angle_beta   90.00
_cell.angle_gamma   90.00
#
_symmetry.space_group_name_H-M   'P 1'
#
loop_
_entity.id
_entity.type
_entity.pdbx_description
1 polymer ?
#
loop_
_entity_poly.entity_id
_entity_poly.type
_entity_poly.pdbx_seq_one_letter_code
_entity_poly.pdbx_strand_id
1 'polypeptide(L)'
;MDAITKFEAPRIKGRLRLPAHPIAGLAGASFKHEHLTAILAEGGQDGFFEVHAENYMGAGGPPHHALERIRRDHPISLHGVCMSIGGPEPLDRTHLERFRALVERYEPALVSEHLAWSTHENTFFNDLLPLPYTRATLARISDHIDQAQETIGRPILLENPSTYVVFRESTMSETDFVRELVLRTGCRLLLDVNNVFVSAANHGYSALDYLADFPIEYVGEIHLAGHAEQTDDEGDLLLIDSHDGPVADAVWKLFEIVVGRCGPIPTLVEWDSNIPEWSVLKAAAAAAQAILDRHTTNLTYGKVHARR
;
A
#
# COMPACT_ATOMS: atom_id res chain seq x y z
N MET A 1 -8.34 24.63 38.74
CA MET A 1 -8.33 25.56 37.60
C MET A 1 -7.38 25.01 36.58
N ASP A 2 -7.92 24.23 35.68
CA ASP A 2 -7.17 23.42 34.76
C ASP A 2 -6.81 24.24 33.51
N ALA A 3 -5.52 24.38 33.27
CA ALA A 3 -5.01 24.95 32.04
C ALA A 3 -5.08 23.87 30.94
N ILE A 4 -6.19 23.84 30.19
CA ILE A 4 -6.28 23.10 28.94
C ILE A 4 -5.40 23.82 27.93
N THR A 5 -4.19 23.31 27.74
CA THR A 5 -3.30 23.73 26.67
C THR A 5 -3.95 23.36 25.34
N LYS A 6 -4.47 24.36 24.64
CA LYS A 6 -4.95 24.22 23.27
C LYS A 6 -3.76 23.78 22.38
N PHE A 7 -3.77 22.55 21.94
CA PHE A 7 -2.89 22.13 20.87
C PHE A 7 -3.34 22.85 19.58
N GLU A 8 -2.58 23.83 19.13
CA GLU A 8 -2.71 24.35 17.77
C GLU A 8 -2.13 23.29 16.81
N ALA A 9 -2.98 22.76 15.95
CA ALA A 9 -2.55 21.88 14.86
C ALA A 9 -1.51 22.64 14.00
N PRO A 10 -0.39 21.99 13.61
CA PRO A 10 0.62 22.61 12.78
C PRO A 10 -0.03 23.06 11.46
N ARG A 11 0.23 24.30 11.06
CA ARG A 11 -0.21 24.84 9.76
C ARG A 11 0.51 24.05 8.66
N ILE A 12 -0.23 23.18 7.97
CA ILE A 12 0.23 22.53 6.74
C ILE A 12 0.57 23.63 5.74
N LYS A 13 1.85 23.85 5.51
CA LYS A 13 2.35 24.73 4.46
C LYS A 13 1.98 24.13 3.12
N GLY A 14 0.96 24.70 2.47
CA GLY A 14 0.57 24.40 1.11
C GLY A 14 0.01 22.99 0.96
N ARG A 15 -1.32 22.84 0.82
CA ARG A 15 -1.90 21.57 0.35
C ARG A 15 -1.29 21.25 -1.01
N LEU A 16 -0.35 20.30 -1.04
CA LEU A 16 0.05 19.68 -2.29
C LEU A 16 -1.24 19.08 -2.89
N ARG A 17 -1.72 19.66 -3.97
CA ARG A 17 -2.84 19.08 -4.71
C ARG A 17 -2.30 17.81 -5.35
N LEU A 18 -2.82 16.66 -4.93
CA LEU A 18 -2.64 15.44 -5.72
C LEU A 18 -3.13 15.73 -7.13
N PRO A 19 -2.33 15.43 -8.18
CA PRO A 19 -2.86 15.47 -9.55
C PRO A 19 -4.11 14.59 -9.61
N ALA A 20 -5.06 14.93 -10.46
CA ALA A 20 -6.23 14.07 -10.70
C ALA A 20 -5.70 12.66 -11.01
N HIS A 21 -6.04 11.66 -10.19
CA HIS A 21 -5.50 10.32 -10.33
C HIS A 21 -5.98 9.72 -11.64
N PRO A 22 -5.11 9.50 -12.65
CA PRO A 22 -5.51 8.90 -13.92
C PRO A 22 -5.96 7.44 -13.76
N ILE A 23 -5.77 6.86 -12.56
CA ILE A 23 -6.08 5.46 -12.22
C ILE A 23 -7.24 5.31 -11.23
N ALA A 24 -8.00 6.38 -10.96
CA ALA A 24 -9.14 6.33 -10.04
C ALA A 24 -10.16 5.28 -10.51
N GLY A 25 -10.44 4.30 -9.64
CA GLY A 25 -11.39 3.22 -9.92
C GLY A 25 -10.88 2.16 -10.91
N LEU A 26 -9.57 2.12 -11.19
CA LEU A 26 -8.95 1.09 -12.02
C LEU A 26 -8.31 0.00 -11.15
N ALA A 27 -8.38 -1.25 -11.64
CA ALA A 27 -7.56 -2.33 -11.14
C ALA A 27 -6.22 -2.38 -11.89
N GLY A 28 -5.16 -2.68 -11.16
CA GLY A 28 -3.80 -2.86 -11.65
C GLY A 28 -3.23 -4.23 -11.33
N ALA A 29 -2.02 -4.48 -11.79
CA ALA A 29 -1.26 -5.67 -11.47
C ALA A 29 0.21 -5.33 -11.21
N SER A 30 0.88 -6.10 -10.35
CA SER A 30 2.32 -6.00 -10.18
C SER A 30 3.04 -6.32 -11.50
N PHE A 31 3.94 -5.42 -11.93
CA PHE A 31 4.73 -5.64 -13.14
C PHE A 31 5.93 -6.52 -12.83
N LYS A 32 5.98 -7.67 -13.48
CA LYS A 32 7.14 -8.58 -13.44
C LYS A 32 7.80 -8.62 -14.81
N HIS A 33 9.13 -8.64 -14.82
CA HIS A 33 9.91 -8.57 -16.07
C HIS A 33 9.59 -9.73 -17.03
N GLU A 34 9.28 -10.90 -16.47
CA GLU A 34 8.88 -12.09 -17.23
C GLU A 34 7.62 -11.85 -18.06
N HIS A 35 6.72 -10.99 -17.61
CA HIS A 35 5.46 -10.69 -18.30
C HIS A 35 5.60 -9.71 -19.46
N LEU A 36 6.75 -9.00 -19.60
CA LEU A 36 6.91 -7.91 -20.56
C LEU A 36 6.51 -8.33 -21.99
N THR A 37 6.99 -9.48 -22.45
CA THR A 37 6.72 -9.95 -23.83
C THR A 37 5.24 -10.21 -24.05
N ALA A 38 4.57 -10.87 -23.10
CA ALA A 38 3.15 -11.16 -23.17
C ALA A 38 2.30 -9.88 -23.11
N ILE A 39 2.62 -8.95 -22.19
CA ILE A 39 1.94 -7.66 -22.07
C ILE A 39 2.01 -6.89 -23.39
N LEU A 40 3.20 -6.80 -23.99
CA LEU A 40 3.38 -6.07 -25.26
C LEU A 40 2.67 -6.75 -26.45
N ALA A 41 2.59 -8.08 -26.46
CA ALA A 41 1.92 -8.84 -27.52
C ALA A 41 0.39 -8.76 -27.44
N GLU A 42 -0.16 -8.75 -26.23
CA GLU A 42 -1.60 -8.72 -25.97
C GLU A 42 -2.19 -7.32 -25.82
N GLY A 43 -1.34 -6.28 -25.85
CA GLY A 43 -1.77 -4.89 -25.64
C GLY A 43 -1.98 -4.49 -24.18
N GLY A 44 -1.49 -5.30 -23.22
CA GLY A 44 -1.56 -4.97 -21.79
C GLY A 44 -2.94 -5.21 -21.17
N GLN A 45 -3.30 -4.35 -20.22
CA GLN A 45 -4.62 -4.30 -19.56
C GLN A 45 -5.12 -2.86 -19.52
N ASP A 46 -6.42 -2.67 -19.28
CA ASP A 46 -7.03 -1.33 -19.19
C ASP A 46 -6.75 -0.63 -17.83
N GLY A 47 -5.83 -1.15 -17.01
CA GLY A 47 -5.48 -0.67 -15.70
C GLY A 47 -4.10 -0.02 -15.62
N PHE A 48 -3.48 -0.12 -14.46
CA PHE A 48 -2.13 0.38 -14.19
C PHE A 48 -1.19 -0.75 -13.80
N PHE A 49 0.10 -0.46 -13.81
CA PHE A 49 1.11 -1.37 -13.28
C PHE A 49 1.82 -0.77 -12.07
N GLU A 50 2.15 -1.62 -11.11
CA GLU A 50 3.00 -1.24 -10.00
C GLU A 50 4.33 -1.97 -10.04
N VAL A 51 5.37 -1.29 -9.53
CA VAL A 51 6.72 -1.83 -9.42
C VAL A 51 7.32 -1.49 -8.07
N HIS A 52 8.13 -2.41 -7.52
CA HIS A 52 8.99 -2.09 -6.39
C HIS A 52 10.08 -1.11 -6.84
N ALA A 53 10.11 0.06 -6.20
CA ALA A 53 10.96 1.17 -6.60
C ALA A 53 12.44 0.80 -6.58
N GLU A 54 12.86 0.00 -5.62
CA GLU A 54 14.25 -0.40 -5.40
C GLU A 54 14.84 -1.18 -6.58
N ASN A 55 14.02 -1.94 -7.31
CA ASN A 55 14.42 -2.67 -8.50
C ASN A 55 14.86 -1.73 -9.66
N TYR A 56 14.53 -0.44 -9.55
CA TYR A 56 14.80 0.59 -10.57
C TYR A 56 15.74 1.69 -10.07
N MET A 57 16.35 1.57 -8.89
CA MET A 57 17.30 2.56 -8.35
C MET A 57 18.69 2.49 -8.97
N GLY A 58 18.92 1.58 -9.92
CA GLY A 58 20.13 1.54 -10.73
C GLY A 58 20.19 2.68 -11.77
N ALA A 59 21.38 2.91 -12.35
CA ALA A 59 21.58 4.01 -13.30
C ALA A 59 20.86 3.82 -14.65
N GLY A 60 20.43 2.61 -15.00
CA GLY A 60 19.82 2.27 -16.29
C GLY A 60 19.80 0.77 -16.54
N GLY A 61 19.73 0.38 -17.82
CA GLY A 61 19.79 -1.02 -18.24
C GLY A 61 18.41 -1.63 -18.52
N PRO A 62 18.34 -2.98 -18.62
CA PRO A 62 17.12 -3.68 -19.02
C PRO A 62 15.87 -3.37 -18.19
N PRO A 63 15.94 -3.23 -16.84
CA PRO A 63 14.76 -2.90 -16.05
C PRO A 63 14.15 -1.57 -16.46
N HIS A 64 14.95 -0.52 -16.58
CA HIS A 64 14.47 0.80 -17.02
C HIS A 64 13.88 0.77 -18.43
N HIS A 65 14.55 0.05 -19.37
CA HIS A 65 14.02 -0.08 -20.72
C HIS A 65 12.65 -0.77 -20.75
N ALA A 66 12.45 -1.81 -19.93
CA ALA A 66 11.18 -2.49 -19.81
C ALA A 66 10.11 -1.56 -19.23
N LEU A 67 10.42 -0.86 -18.12
CA LEU A 67 9.48 0.03 -17.45
C LEU A 67 9.10 1.24 -18.34
N GLU A 68 10.04 1.79 -19.10
CA GLU A 68 9.76 2.85 -20.08
C GLU A 68 8.81 2.38 -21.19
N ARG A 69 8.91 1.12 -21.60
CA ARG A 69 7.99 0.55 -22.59
C ARG A 69 6.57 0.43 -22.02
N ILE A 70 6.43 -0.02 -20.78
CA ILE A 70 5.13 -0.12 -20.10
C ILE A 70 4.56 1.27 -19.85
N ARG A 71 5.37 2.22 -19.35
CA ARG A 71 4.95 3.59 -18.99
C ARG A 71 4.38 4.39 -20.16
N ARG A 72 4.73 4.05 -21.41
CA ARG A 72 4.19 4.72 -22.61
C ARG A 72 2.68 4.56 -22.74
N ASP A 73 2.18 3.39 -22.38
CA ASP A 73 0.81 2.98 -22.65
C ASP A 73 -0.02 2.85 -21.36
N HIS A 74 0.65 2.74 -20.18
CA HIS A 74 0.00 2.50 -18.90
C HIS A 74 0.51 3.44 -17.81
N PRO A 75 -0.37 3.91 -16.92
CA PRO A 75 0.04 4.54 -15.67
C PRO A 75 0.86 3.58 -14.80
N ILE A 76 1.76 4.15 -13.99
CA ILE A 76 2.62 3.38 -13.06
C ILE A 76 2.37 3.86 -11.64
N SER A 77 2.33 2.94 -10.68
CA SER A 77 2.53 3.16 -9.26
C SER A 77 3.95 2.75 -8.88
N LEU A 78 4.61 3.50 -8.00
CA LEU A 78 5.89 3.14 -7.39
C LEU A 78 5.67 2.77 -5.94
N HIS A 79 5.97 1.53 -5.60
CA HIS A 79 5.88 0.99 -4.26
C HIS A 79 7.28 0.80 -3.66
N GLY A 80 7.55 1.49 -2.56
CA GLY A 80 8.81 1.37 -1.82
C GLY A 80 8.74 0.25 -0.80
N VAL A 81 9.85 -0.49 -0.67
CA VAL A 81 9.92 -1.65 0.24
C VAL A 81 11.12 -1.58 1.20
N CYS A 82 12.03 -0.62 1.02
CA CYS A 82 13.28 -0.55 1.77
C CYS A 82 13.56 0.80 2.43
N MET A 83 12.62 1.73 2.45
CA MET A 83 12.81 3.04 3.08
C MET A 83 12.92 2.94 4.61
N SER A 84 12.39 1.84 5.17
CA SER A 84 12.46 1.56 6.62
C SER A 84 11.86 2.67 7.48
N ILE A 85 10.71 3.22 7.06
CA ILE A 85 10.04 4.36 7.72
C ILE A 85 9.80 4.10 9.21
N GLY A 86 9.53 2.84 9.60
CA GLY A 86 9.31 2.41 10.98
C GLY A 86 10.57 2.31 11.83
N GLY A 87 11.77 2.41 11.22
CA GLY A 87 13.06 2.23 11.89
C GLY A 87 13.38 3.25 12.97
N PRO A 88 14.29 2.93 13.89
CA PRO A 88 14.75 3.85 14.92
C PRO A 88 15.77 4.88 14.41
N GLU A 89 16.50 4.56 13.34
CA GLU A 89 17.54 5.41 12.75
C GLU A 89 16.96 6.42 11.77
N PRO A 90 17.67 7.54 11.48
CA PRO A 90 17.29 8.46 10.42
C PRO A 90 17.19 7.77 9.06
N LEU A 91 16.28 8.22 8.21
CA LEU A 91 16.13 7.71 6.85
C LEU A 91 17.41 7.89 6.03
N ASP A 92 17.76 6.90 5.20
CA ASP A 92 18.90 7.00 4.28
C ASP A 92 18.64 8.05 3.20
N ARG A 93 19.37 9.15 3.25
CA ARG A 93 19.26 10.25 2.28
C ARG A 93 19.56 9.81 0.85
N THR A 94 20.53 8.90 0.68
CA THR A 94 20.89 8.39 -0.65
C THR A 94 19.74 7.57 -1.24
N HIS A 95 19.07 6.77 -0.42
CA HIS A 95 17.88 6.04 -0.81
C HIS A 95 16.74 6.99 -1.22
N LEU A 96 16.44 7.99 -0.39
CA LEU A 96 15.41 9.00 -0.67
C LEU A 96 15.69 9.78 -1.96
N GLU A 97 16.95 10.15 -2.22
CA GLU A 97 17.35 10.86 -3.45
C GLU A 97 17.18 9.98 -4.70
N ARG A 98 17.50 8.68 -4.59
CA ARG A 98 17.25 7.71 -5.67
C ARG A 98 15.75 7.52 -5.91
N PHE A 99 14.99 7.44 -4.84
CA PHE A 99 13.52 7.34 -4.94
C PHE A 99 12.94 8.58 -5.62
N ARG A 100 13.36 9.78 -5.21
CA ARG A 100 12.98 11.03 -5.87
C ARG A 100 13.30 11.02 -7.37
N ALA A 101 14.49 10.57 -7.74
CA ALA A 101 14.90 10.51 -9.14
C ALA A 101 13.99 9.58 -9.97
N LEU A 102 13.48 8.48 -9.39
CA LEU A 102 12.48 7.63 -10.03
C LEU A 102 11.14 8.34 -10.20
N VAL A 103 10.69 9.06 -9.17
CA VAL A 103 9.46 9.85 -9.24
C VAL A 103 9.55 10.92 -10.33
N GLU A 104 10.68 11.62 -10.42
CA GLU A 104 10.93 12.62 -11.47
C GLU A 104 10.99 11.99 -12.87
N ARG A 105 11.57 10.78 -13.00
CA ARG A 105 11.72 10.08 -14.28
C ARG A 105 10.43 9.51 -14.82
N TYR A 106 9.65 8.88 -13.95
CA TYR A 106 8.47 8.10 -14.36
C TYR A 106 7.14 8.79 -14.14
N GLU A 107 7.12 9.88 -13.36
CA GLU A 107 5.90 10.63 -13.00
C GLU A 107 4.75 9.68 -12.61
N PRO A 108 4.95 8.84 -11.57
CA PRO A 108 3.99 7.81 -11.19
C PRO A 108 2.66 8.41 -10.75
N ALA A 109 1.58 7.68 -10.96
CA ALA A 109 0.26 8.04 -10.47
C ALA A 109 0.22 8.03 -8.94
N LEU A 110 0.77 6.97 -8.33
CA LEU A 110 0.86 6.77 -6.88
C LEU A 110 2.31 6.51 -6.46
N VAL A 111 2.57 6.75 -5.18
CA VAL A 111 3.82 6.43 -4.48
C VAL A 111 3.44 5.92 -3.11
N SER A 112 3.91 4.75 -2.75
CA SER A 112 3.63 4.09 -1.46
C SER A 112 4.88 3.55 -0.79
N GLU A 113 4.76 3.22 0.49
CA GLU A 113 5.81 2.60 1.31
C GLU A 113 5.17 1.89 2.51
N HIS A 114 5.84 0.90 3.07
CA HIS A 114 5.35 0.12 4.21
C HIS A 114 5.50 0.83 5.55
N LEU A 115 4.54 0.63 6.44
CA LEU A 115 4.65 0.97 7.86
C LEU A 115 5.46 -0.12 8.58
N ALA A 116 6.71 -0.28 8.21
CA ALA A 116 7.61 -1.31 8.70
C ALA A 116 9.04 -0.80 8.78
N TRP A 117 9.94 -1.60 9.34
CA TRP A 117 11.37 -1.34 9.29
C TRP A 117 12.11 -2.58 8.78
N SER A 118 13.20 -2.34 8.04
CA SER A 118 14.03 -3.36 7.42
C SER A 118 15.53 -3.13 7.63
N THR A 119 15.89 -2.05 8.36
CA THR A 119 17.31 -1.70 8.58
C THR A 119 17.54 -1.38 10.05
N HIS A 120 18.61 -1.93 10.64
CA HIS A 120 19.08 -1.64 11.99
C HIS A 120 20.60 -1.73 12.07
N GLU A 121 21.24 -0.75 12.68
CA GLU A 121 22.72 -0.68 12.85
C GLU A 121 23.50 -1.01 11.55
N ASN A 122 23.09 -0.43 10.42
CA ASN A 122 23.64 -0.67 9.07
C ASN A 122 23.46 -2.11 8.54
N THR A 123 22.65 -2.93 9.18
CA THR A 123 22.27 -4.26 8.68
C THR A 123 20.89 -4.17 8.03
N PHE A 124 20.81 -4.63 6.80
CA PHE A 124 19.54 -4.78 6.09
C PHE A 124 18.97 -6.18 6.37
N PHE A 125 17.71 -6.23 6.76
CA PHE A 125 16.92 -7.44 6.90
C PHE A 125 16.00 -7.56 5.70
N ASN A 126 16.01 -8.70 5.05
CA ASN A 126 15.10 -8.94 3.92
C ASN A 126 13.71 -9.33 4.44
N ASP A 127 13.12 -8.45 5.22
CA ASP A 127 11.83 -8.63 5.87
C ASP A 127 11.22 -7.28 6.23
N LEU A 128 9.90 -7.22 6.39
CA LEU A 128 9.14 -6.07 6.83
C LEU A 128 8.80 -6.23 8.31
N LEU A 129 9.64 -5.69 9.17
CA LEU A 129 9.57 -5.90 10.60
C LEU A 129 8.56 -4.95 11.26
N PRO A 130 7.73 -5.46 12.20
CA PRO A 130 6.72 -4.67 12.88
C PRO A 130 7.33 -3.72 13.92
N LEU A 131 6.52 -2.81 14.44
CA LEU A 131 6.92 -1.77 15.38
C LEU A 131 5.91 -1.61 16.52
N PRO A 132 6.33 -1.13 17.70
CA PRO A 132 5.39 -0.86 18.79
C PRO A 132 4.61 0.44 18.52
N TYR A 133 3.30 0.40 18.66
CA TYR A 133 2.41 1.55 18.47
C TYR A 133 2.37 2.40 19.74
N THR A 134 3.37 3.27 19.89
CA THR A 134 3.52 4.20 21.02
C THR A 134 3.53 5.66 20.56
N ARG A 135 3.34 6.60 21.49
CA ARG A 135 3.45 8.03 21.14
C ARG A 135 4.86 8.42 20.68
N ALA A 136 5.90 7.77 21.21
CA ALA A 136 7.29 8.03 20.80
C ALA A 136 7.55 7.54 19.37
N THR A 137 7.08 6.33 19.06
CA THR A 137 7.15 5.76 17.71
C THR A 137 6.34 6.61 16.73
N LEU A 138 5.14 7.03 17.11
CA LEU A 138 4.28 7.89 16.30
C LEU A 138 4.97 9.23 15.95
N ALA A 139 5.64 9.87 16.91
CA ALA A 139 6.35 11.12 16.66
C ALA A 139 7.51 10.91 15.67
N ARG A 140 8.36 9.89 15.89
CA ARG A 140 9.48 9.58 15.01
C ARG A 140 9.03 9.24 13.59
N ILE A 141 8.01 8.40 13.44
CA ILE A 141 7.52 8.02 12.11
C ILE A 141 6.86 9.20 11.41
N SER A 142 6.19 10.09 12.14
CA SER A 142 5.67 11.34 11.55
C SER A 142 6.81 12.18 10.96
N ASP A 143 7.93 12.33 11.68
CA ASP A 143 9.11 13.06 11.19
C ASP A 143 9.73 12.37 9.94
N HIS A 144 9.77 11.03 9.93
CA HIS A 144 10.25 10.26 8.77
C HIS A 144 9.34 10.43 7.54
N ILE A 145 8.03 10.37 7.72
CA ILE A 145 7.06 10.58 6.63
C ILE A 145 7.19 12.00 6.07
N ASP A 146 7.30 13.01 6.93
CA ASP A 146 7.47 14.41 6.51
C ASP A 146 8.77 14.56 5.71
N GLN A 147 9.90 14.00 6.18
CA GLN A 147 11.16 14.00 5.45
C GLN A 147 11.07 13.30 4.09
N ALA A 148 10.39 12.13 4.04
CA ALA A 148 10.17 11.40 2.79
C ALA A 148 9.34 12.23 1.81
N GLN A 149 8.21 12.77 2.25
CA GLN A 149 7.30 13.58 1.42
C GLN A 149 7.97 14.88 0.94
N GLU A 150 8.76 15.55 1.79
CA GLU A 150 9.51 16.76 1.42
C GLU A 150 10.58 16.42 0.36
N THR A 151 11.30 15.30 0.51
CA THR A 151 12.34 14.89 -0.45
C THR A 151 11.74 14.46 -1.78
N ILE A 152 10.68 13.64 -1.75
CA ILE A 152 10.00 13.11 -2.93
C ILE A 152 9.16 14.20 -3.63
N GLY A 153 8.74 15.24 -2.90
CA GLY A 153 7.98 16.37 -3.42
C GLY A 153 6.48 16.11 -3.56
N ARG A 154 5.95 15.04 -2.95
CA ARG A 154 4.53 14.68 -2.98
C ARG A 154 4.12 13.84 -1.78
N PRO A 155 2.81 13.79 -1.45
CA PRO A 155 2.31 12.84 -0.46
C PRO A 155 2.57 11.40 -0.88
N ILE A 156 2.89 10.54 0.10
CA ILE A 156 2.99 9.09 -0.07
C ILE A 156 1.77 8.40 0.53
N LEU A 157 1.55 7.14 0.14
CA LEU A 157 0.62 6.25 0.78
C LEU A 157 1.41 5.33 1.73
N LEU A 158 0.88 5.14 2.92
CA LEU A 158 1.48 4.28 3.93
C LEU A 158 0.66 2.99 4.04
N GLU A 159 1.32 1.87 3.89
CA GLU A 159 0.69 0.56 3.90
C GLU A 159 0.63 -0.05 5.31
N ASN A 160 -0.52 -0.64 5.66
CA ASN A 160 -0.66 -1.46 6.87
C ASN A 160 0.12 -2.77 6.71
N PRO A 161 0.99 -3.13 7.68
CA PRO A 161 1.78 -4.35 7.58
C PRO A 161 0.96 -5.62 7.88
N SER A 162 1.44 -6.77 7.41
CA SER A 162 1.13 -8.05 8.03
C SER A 162 1.97 -8.21 9.30
N THR A 163 1.36 -8.71 10.39
CA THR A 163 2.04 -8.80 11.69
C THR A 163 1.97 -10.20 12.28
N TYR A 164 3.10 -10.63 12.87
CA TYR A 164 3.27 -11.95 13.50
C TYR A 164 3.55 -11.85 15.01
N VAL A 165 3.81 -10.65 15.49
CA VAL A 165 4.09 -10.38 16.90
C VAL A 165 3.37 -9.12 17.36
N VAL A 166 3.00 -9.09 18.64
CA VAL A 166 2.42 -7.94 19.31
C VAL A 166 3.38 -7.43 20.36
N PHE A 167 3.69 -6.13 20.31
CA PHE A 167 4.56 -5.49 21.29
C PHE A 167 3.77 -5.10 22.55
N ARG A 168 4.26 -5.53 23.72
CA ARG A 168 3.66 -5.17 25.02
C ARG A 168 3.70 -3.66 25.29
N GLU A 169 4.65 -2.98 24.68
CA GLU A 169 4.87 -1.54 24.78
C GLU A 169 3.83 -0.73 24.01
N SER A 170 3.07 -1.35 23.12
CA SER A 170 2.01 -0.68 22.37
C SER A 170 0.95 -0.11 23.31
N THR A 171 0.65 1.17 23.15
CA THR A 171 -0.29 1.94 24.00
C THR A 171 -1.53 2.39 23.24
N MET A 172 -1.63 2.07 21.96
CA MET A 172 -2.76 2.34 21.09
C MET A 172 -2.93 1.22 20.05
N SER A 173 -4.09 1.15 19.43
CA SER A 173 -4.34 0.23 18.32
C SER A 173 -3.58 0.67 17.06
N GLU A 174 -3.37 -0.26 16.12
CA GLU A 174 -2.80 0.08 14.82
C GLU A 174 -3.69 1.05 14.05
N THR A 175 -5.02 0.86 14.08
CA THR A 175 -5.97 1.74 13.40
C THR A 175 -5.96 3.17 13.94
N ASP A 176 -5.79 3.36 15.25
CA ASP A 176 -5.58 4.68 15.85
C ASP A 176 -4.22 5.27 15.46
N PHE A 177 -3.17 4.42 15.41
CA PHE A 177 -1.83 4.84 15.06
C PHE A 177 -1.76 5.37 13.63
N VAL A 178 -2.29 4.63 12.65
CA VAL A 178 -2.30 5.08 11.25
C VAL A 178 -3.19 6.30 11.04
N ARG A 179 -4.31 6.41 11.78
CA ARG A 179 -5.17 7.61 11.79
C ARG A 179 -4.41 8.85 12.25
N GLU A 180 -3.67 8.73 13.35
CA GLU A 180 -2.85 9.82 13.88
C GLU A 180 -1.72 10.20 12.91
N LEU A 181 -1.07 9.24 12.23
CA LEU A 181 -0.06 9.52 11.22
C LEU A 181 -0.62 10.36 10.08
N VAL A 182 -1.76 9.96 9.52
CA VAL A 182 -2.43 10.70 8.44
C VAL A 182 -2.77 12.12 8.87
N LEU A 183 -3.33 12.28 10.07
CA LEU A 183 -3.73 13.60 10.59
C LEU A 183 -2.53 14.53 10.81
N ARG A 184 -1.36 13.99 11.16
CA ARG A 184 -0.14 14.76 11.43
C ARG A 184 0.61 15.14 10.16
N THR A 185 0.79 14.19 9.26
CA THR A 185 1.71 14.31 8.12
C THR A 185 1.02 14.62 6.80
N GLY A 186 -0.30 14.40 6.73
CA GLY A 186 -1.04 14.51 5.48
C GLY A 186 -0.74 13.41 4.46
N CYS A 187 -0.03 12.35 4.86
CA CYS A 187 0.10 11.14 4.04
C CYS A 187 -1.27 10.51 3.80
N ARG A 188 -1.37 9.59 2.88
CA ARG A 188 -2.55 8.78 2.69
C ARG A 188 -2.25 7.33 3.07
N LEU A 189 -3.21 6.44 2.87
CA LEU A 189 -3.07 5.03 3.20
C LEU A 189 -3.16 4.17 1.95
N LEU A 190 -2.35 3.15 1.89
CA LEU A 190 -2.52 1.98 1.10
C LEU A 190 -3.10 0.92 2.04
N LEU A 191 -4.26 0.38 1.70
CA LEU A 191 -4.89 -0.69 2.47
C LEU A 191 -4.60 -2.03 1.79
N ASP A 192 -3.70 -2.80 2.35
CA ASP A 192 -3.56 -4.21 1.97
C ASP A 192 -4.58 -5.06 2.75
N VAL A 193 -5.53 -5.66 2.00
CA VAL A 193 -6.61 -6.46 2.55
C VAL A 193 -6.13 -7.87 2.92
N ASN A 194 -5.08 -8.38 2.24
CA ASN A 194 -4.46 -9.64 2.61
C ASN A 194 -3.72 -9.52 3.94
N ASN A 195 -2.99 -8.40 4.17
CA ASN A 195 -2.31 -8.11 5.43
C ASN A 195 -3.28 -8.03 6.61
N VAL A 196 -4.45 -7.41 6.39
CA VAL A 196 -5.54 -7.42 7.39
C VAL A 196 -6.00 -8.85 7.68
N PHE A 197 -6.20 -9.68 6.65
CA PHE A 197 -6.65 -11.05 6.81
C PHE A 197 -5.62 -11.91 7.53
N VAL A 198 -4.35 -11.85 7.11
CA VAL A 198 -3.22 -12.57 7.71
C VAL A 198 -3.06 -12.20 9.18
N SER A 199 -2.98 -10.90 9.48
CA SER A 199 -2.83 -10.42 10.86
C SER A 199 -4.01 -10.82 11.74
N ALA A 200 -5.25 -10.71 11.23
CA ALA A 200 -6.45 -11.10 11.96
C ALA A 200 -6.46 -12.59 12.31
N ALA A 201 -6.09 -13.45 11.36
CA ALA A 201 -5.99 -14.89 11.57
C ALA A 201 -4.90 -15.25 12.62
N ASN A 202 -3.69 -14.70 12.46
CA ASN A 202 -2.56 -15.00 13.32
C ASN A 202 -2.74 -14.49 14.76
N HIS A 203 -3.43 -13.36 14.96
CA HIS A 203 -3.65 -12.79 16.28
C HIS A 203 -5.03 -13.09 16.87
N GLY A 204 -5.91 -13.77 16.14
CA GLY A 204 -7.23 -14.18 16.62
C GLY A 204 -8.24 -13.04 16.83
N TYR A 205 -8.14 -11.96 16.03
CA TYR A 205 -9.13 -10.89 16.03
C TYR A 205 -9.99 -10.88 14.75
N SER A 206 -11.04 -10.07 14.74
CA SER A 206 -11.95 -9.95 13.59
C SER A 206 -11.39 -8.97 12.54
N ALA A 207 -11.14 -9.46 11.32
CA ALA A 207 -10.77 -8.60 10.19
C ALA A 207 -11.86 -7.55 9.89
N LEU A 208 -13.15 -7.89 10.11
CA LEU A 208 -14.27 -6.96 9.91
C LEU A 208 -14.26 -5.82 10.93
N ASP A 209 -13.95 -6.13 12.21
CA ASP A 209 -13.87 -5.12 13.26
C ASP A 209 -12.66 -4.20 13.00
N TYR A 210 -11.50 -4.77 12.61
CA TYR A 210 -10.35 -3.98 12.19
C TYR A 210 -10.70 -3.01 11.05
N LEU A 211 -11.34 -3.52 9.99
CA LEU A 211 -11.78 -2.69 8.86
C LEU A 211 -12.84 -1.66 9.27
N ALA A 212 -13.70 -1.97 10.27
CA ALA A 212 -14.67 -1.00 10.78
C ALA A 212 -13.99 0.22 11.43
N ASP A 213 -12.89 0.00 12.14
CA ASP A 213 -12.11 1.02 12.83
C ASP A 213 -11.03 1.67 11.94
N PHE A 214 -10.68 1.05 10.82
CA PHE A 214 -9.66 1.58 9.90
C PHE A 214 -10.12 2.91 9.28
N PRO A 215 -9.23 3.94 9.17
CA PRO A 215 -9.57 5.25 8.63
C PRO A 215 -9.68 5.24 7.10
N ILE A 216 -10.71 4.56 6.61
CA ILE A 216 -10.92 4.21 5.20
C ILE A 216 -11.05 5.43 4.28
N GLU A 217 -11.47 6.58 4.83
CA GLU A 217 -11.59 7.85 4.12
C GLU A 217 -10.25 8.42 3.62
N TYR A 218 -9.13 7.91 4.16
CA TYR A 218 -7.78 8.30 3.75
C TYR A 218 -7.12 7.29 2.80
N VAL A 219 -7.78 6.19 2.48
CA VAL A 219 -7.24 5.18 1.56
C VAL A 219 -7.17 5.75 0.14
N GLY A 220 -6.03 5.60 -0.49
CA GLY A 220 -5.74 6.03 -1.85
C GLY A 220 -5.45 4.90 -2.82
N GLU A 221 -5.14 3.72 -2.29
CA GLU A 221 -4.87 2.47 -3.01
C GLU A 221 -5.24 1.28 -2.14
N ILE A 222 -5.60 0.17 -2.78
CA ILE A 222 -5.88 -1.11 -2.14
C ILE A 222 -4.97 -2.17 -2.76
N HIS A 223 -4.33 -3.00 -1.94
CA HIS A 223 -3.63 -4.20 -2.38
C HIS A 223 -4.42 -5.46 -2.06
N LEU A 224 -4.32 -6.42 -2.97
CA LEU A 224 -4.86 -7.77 -2.88
C LEU A 224 -3.76 -8.76 -3.24
N ALA A 225 -3.45 -9.68 -2.36
CA ALA A 225 -2.42 -10.67 -2.56
C ALA A 225 -2.86 -12.06 -2.07
N GLY A 226 -2.06 -13.06 -2.37
CA GLY A 226 -2.18 -14.40 -1.79
C GLY A 226 -1.27 -14.54 -0.57
N HIS A 227 -1.56 -15.55 0.25
CA HIS A 227 -0.75 -15.92 1.41
C HIS A 227 -0.55 -17.44 1.46
N ALA A 228 0.50 -17.87 2.15
CA ALA A 228 0.75 -19.28 2.41
C ALA A 228 0.19 -19.69 3.78
N GLU A 229 -0.28 -20.94 3.87
CA GLU A 229 -0.67 -21.57 5.12
C GLU A 229 0.49 -22.45 5.62
N GLN A 230 0.87 -22.25 6.86
CA GLN A 230 1.88 -23.04 7.57
C GLN A 230 1.32 -23.50 8.91
N THR A 231 2.08 -24.33 9.59
CA THR A 231 1.81 -24.75 10.95
C THR A 231 2.98 -24.30 11.81
N ASP A 232 2.70 -23.64 12.91
CA ASP A 232 3.74 -23.23 13.87
C ASP A 232 4.28 -24.41 14.70
N ASP A 233 5.22 -24.13 15.59
CA ASP A 233 5.84 -25.14 16.45
C ASP A 233 4.86 -25.76 17.48
N GLU A 234 3.72 -25.14 17.75
CA GLU A 234 2.66 -25.59 18.65
C GLU A 234 1.58 -26.38 17.93
N GLY A 235 1.62 -26.39 16.60
CA GLY A 235 0.66 -27.09 15.72
C GLY A 235 -0.53 -26.25 15.30
N ASP A 236 -0.51 -24.94 15.58
CA ASP A 236 -1.55 -24.03 15.21
C ASP A 236 -1.32 -23.45 13.79
N LEU A 237 -2.41 -23.01 13.14
CA LEU A 237 -2.36 -22.41 11.82
C LEU A 237 -1.63 -21.06 11.89
N LEU A 238 -0.61 -20.92 11.04
CA LEU A 238 0.12 -19.68 10.81
C LEU A 238 -0.01 -19.27 9.35
N LEU A 239 -0.60 -18.11 9.07
CA LEU A 239 -0.63 -17.53 7.74
C LEU A 239 0.62 -16.69 7.51
N ILE A 240 1.24 -16.86 6.34
CA ILE A 240 2.43 -16.10 5.92
C ILE A 240 2.04 -15.23 4.73
N ASP A 241 2.31 -13.95 4.83
CA ASP A 241 2.14 -12.96 3.77
C ASP A 241 3.22 -13.14 2.69
N SER A 242 3.03 -14.14 1.85
CA SER A 242 4.05 -14.62 0.91
C SER A 242 3.89 -14.07 -0.50
N HIS A 243 2.72 -13.58 -0.86
CA HIS A 243 2.36 -13.10 -2.20
C HIS A 243 2.77 -14.09 -3.31
N ASP A 244 2.65 -15.39 -3.04
CA ASP A 244 3.13 -16.47 -3.90
C ASP A 244 2.02 -17.32 -4.53
N GLY A 245 0.77 -16.93 -4.34
CA GLY A 245 -0.41 -17.63 -4.76
C GLY A 245 -1.58 -16.74 -5.14
N PRO A 246 -2.71 -17.32 -5.56
CA PRO A 246 -3.91 -16.54 -5.90
C PRO A 246 -4.52 -15.89 -4.66
N VAL A 247 -5.17 -14.77 -4.86
CA VAL A 247 -5.96 -14.09 -3.83
C VAL A 247 -7.03 -15.03 -3.28
N ALA A 248 -7.05 -15.23 -1.97
CA ALA A 248 -7.99 -16.14 -1.31
C ALA A 248 -9.44 -15.63 -1.33
N ASP A 249 -10.41 -16.54 -1.33
CA ASP A 249 -11.85 -16.18 -1.33
C ASP A 249 -12.24 -15.28 -0.16
N ALA A 250 -11.60 -15.44 1.00
CA ALA A 250 -11.85 -14.62 2.17
C ALA A 250 -11.37 -13.16 1.94
N VAL A 251 -10.22 -12.99 1.29
CA VAL A 251 -9.67 -11.67 0.94
C VAL A 251 -10.56 -10.98 -0.09
N TRP A 252 -11.05 -11.70 -1.13
CA TRP A 252 -12.02 -11.17 -2.08
C TRP A 252 -13.31 -10.66 -1.41
N LYS A 253 -13.83 -11.38 -0.43
CA LYS A 253 -15.02 -10.97 0.33
C LYS A 253 -14.78 -9.71 1.15
N LEU A 254 -13.63 -9.61 1.81
CA LEU A 254 -13.24 -8.40 2.55
C LEU A 254 -13.08 -7.22 1.60
N PHE A 255 -12.45 -7.41 0.44
CA PHE A 255 -12.30 -6.38 -0.58
C PHE A 255 -13.66 -5.84 -1.06
N GLU A 256 -14.62 -6.72 -1.34
CA GLU A 256 -15.97 -6.28 -1.75
C GLU A 256 -16.66 -5.43 -0.67
N ILE A 257 -16.48 -5.77 0.62
CA ILE A 257 -16.98 -4.97 1.75
C ILE A 257 -16.27 -3.61 1.80
N VAL A 258 -14.94 -3.58 1.63
CA VAL A 258 -14.15 -2.34 1.61
C VAL A 258 -14.63 -1.42 0.50
N VAL A 259 -14.72 -1.92 -0.74
CA VAL A 259 -15.20 -1.12 -1.89
C VAL A 259 -16.64 -0.65 -1.70
N GLY A 260 -17.47 -1.47 -1.07
CA GLY A 260 -18.85 -1.07 -0.69
C GLY A 260 -18.91 0.14 0.24
N ARG A 261 -17.87 0.34 1.06
CA ARG A 261 -17.79 1.45 2.03
C ARG A 261 -17.13 2.71 1.47
N CYS A 262 -16.02 2.55 0.75
CA CYS A 262 -15.22 3.69 0.25
C CYS A 262 -15.48 4.05 -1.22
N GLY A 263 -16.21 3.21 -1.95
CA GLY A 263 -16.34 3.33 -3.40
C GLY A 263 -15.13 2.76 -4.14
N PRO A 264 -15.10 2.91 -5.48
CA PRO A 264 -14.01 2.39 -6.30
C PRO A 264 -12.73 3.20 -6.10
N ILE A 265 -11.74 2.58 -5.49
CA ILE A 265 -10.38 3.10 -5.27
C ILE A 265 -9.42 2.33 -6.18
N PRO A 266 -8.29 2.91 -6.65
CA PRO A 266 -7.25 2.15 -7.34
C PRO A 266 -6.90 0.89 -6.58
N THR A 267 -6.92 -0.27 -7.25
CA THR A 267 -6.71 -1.57 -6.60
C THR A 267 -5.69 -2.38 -7.37
N LEU A 268 -4.64 -2.83 -6.69
CA LEU A 268 -3.60 -3.68 -7.26
C LEU A 268 -3.84 -5.14 -6.89
N VAL A 269 -3.61 -6.05 -7.82
CA VAL A 269 -3.37 -7.46 -7.51
C VAL A 269 -1.86 -7.69 -7.54
N GLU A 270 -1.32 -8.05 -6.39
CA GLU A 270 0.09 -8.27 -6.19
C GLU A 270 0.44 -9.76 -6.20
N TRP A 271 1.57 -10.10 -6.84
CA TRP A 271 2.10 -11.45 -6.88
C TRP A 271 3.61 -11.40 -7.03
N ASP A 272 4.37 -11.78 -5.98
CA ASP A 272 5.81 -11.46 -5.86
C ASP A 272 6.73 -12.67 -6.00
N SER A 273 6.24 -13.85 -5.74
CA SER A 273 7.00 -15.09 -5.92
C SER A 273 6.12 -16.17 -6.56
N ASN A 274 6.72 -17.26 -7.03
CA ASN A 274 6.01 -18.28 -7.83
C ASN A 274 5.18 -17.63 -8.97
N ILE A 275 5.81 -16.67 -9.68
CA ILE A 275 5.15 -15.81 -10.66
C ILE A 275 4.37 -16.62 -11.68
N PRO A 276 3.04 -16.42 -11.81
CA PRO A 276 2.22 -17.16 -12.76
C PRO A 276 2.40 -16.62 -14.18
N GLU A 277 1.83 -17.30 -15.16
CA GLU A 277 1.68 -16.73 -16.50
C GLU A 277 0.88 -15.42 -16.46
N TRP A 278 1.23 -14.48 -17.35
CA TRP A 278 0.56 -13.17 -17.43
C TRP A 278 -0.97 -13.27 -17.49
N SER A 279 -1.51 -14.24 -18.24
CA SER A 279 -2.94 -14.47 -18.37
C SER A 279 -3.66 -14.72 -17.04
N VAL A 280 -2.98 -15.34 -16.08
CA VAL A 280 -3.51 -15.62 -14.73
C VAL A 280 -3.59 -14.34 -13.91
N LEU A 281 -2.49 -13.58 -13.86
CA LEU A 281 -2.45 -12.30 -13.13
C LEU A 281 -3.42 -11.26 -13.73
N LYS A 282 -3.48 -11.19 -15.07
CA LYS A 282 -4.45 -10.35 -15.80
C LYS A 282 -5.89 -10.73 -15.47
N ALA A 283 -6.21 -12.03 -15.37
CA ALA A 283 -7.55 -12.47 -14.98
C ALA A 283 -7.90 -12.06 -13.55
N ALA A 284 -6.95 -12.10 -12.62
CA ALA A 284 -7.15 -11.65 -11.26
C ALA A 284 -7.40 -10.13 -11.19
N ALA A 285 -6.62 -9.32 -11.93
CA ALA A 285 -6.87 -7.88 -12.04
C ALA A 285 -8.24 -7.57 -12.67
N ALA A 286 -8.67 -8.34 -13.68
CA ALA A 286 -9.99 -8.22 -14.27
C ALA A 286 -11.12 -8.57 -13.28
N ALA A 287 -10.92 -9.54 -12.40
CA ALA A 287 -11.87 -9.86 -11.33
C ALA A 287 -11.99 -8.70 -10.33
N ALA A 288 -10.87 -8.06 -9.94
CA ALA A 288 -10.90 -6.86 -9.11
C ALA A 288 -11.66 -5.72 -9.81
N GLN A 289 -11.38 -5.48 -11.09
CA GLN A 289 -12.09 -4.45 -11.89
C GLN A 289 -13.59 -4.70 -11.92
N ALA A 290 -14.03 -5.93 -12.09
CA ALA A 290 -15.46 -6.27 -12.09
C ALA A 290 -16.15 -5.93 -10.76
N ILE A 291 -15.45 -6.03 -9.62
CA ILE A 291 -15.95 -5.60 -8.32
C ILE A 291 -16.05 -4.07 -8.27
N LEU A 292 -15.01 -3.34 -8.69
CA LEU A 292 -15.00 -1.88 -8.73
C LEU A 292 -16.14 -1.33 -9.60
N ASP A 293 -16.38 -1.91 -10.78
CA ASP A 293 -17.42 -1.49 -11.72
C ASP A 293 -18.84 -1.65 -11.15
N ARG A 294 -19.10 -2.74 -10.43
CA ARG A 294 -20.40 -2.96 -9.76
C ARG A 294 -20.70 -1.84 -8.76
N HIS A 295 -19.70 -1.39 -8.03
CA HIS A 295 -19.87 -0.32 -7.04
C HIS A 295 -19.92 1.08 -7.65
N THR A 296 -19.24 1.33 -8.78
CA THR A 296 -19.36 2.57 -9.55
C THR A 296 -20.78 2.79 -10.05
N THR A 297 -21.41 1.74 -10.58
CA THR A 297 -22.78 1.77 -11.08
C THR A 297 -23.77 2.09 -9.97
N ASN A 298 -23.64 1.48 -8.80
CA ASN A 298 -24.51 1.71 -7.65
C ASN A 298 -24.47 3.16 -7.14
N LEU A 299 -23.30 3.78 -7.09
CA LEU A 299 -23.14 5.19 -6.71
C LEU A 299 -23.84 6.15 -7.70
N THR A 300 -23.87 5.81 -8.98
CA THR A 300 -24.52 6.59 -10.02
C THR A 300 -26.03 6.49 -9.90
N TYR A 301 -26.59 5.30 -9.69
CA TYR A 301 -28.04 5.10 -9.50
C TYR A 301 -28.55 5.74 -8.21
N GLY A 302 -27.82 5.65 -7.11
CA GLY A 302 -28.17 6.27 -5.82
C GLY A 302 -28.27 7.80 -5.91
N LYS A 303 -27.38 8.46 -6.65
CA LYS A 303 -27.40 9.92 -6.86
C LYS A 303 -28.57 10.40 -7.75
N VAL A 304 -29.04 9.57 -8.68
CA VAL A 304 -30.18 9.89 -9.56
C VAL A 304 -31.50 9.82 -8.80
N HIS A 305 -31.63 8.88 -7.86
CA HIS A 305 -32.86 8.73 -7.08
C HIS A 305 -32.94 9.63 -5.83
N ALA A 306 -31.81 10.13 -5.33
CA ALA A 306 -31.79 11.11 -4.22
C ALA A 306 -32.10 12.55 -4.65
N ARG A 307 -32.26 12.82 -5.95
CA ARG A 307 -32.64 14.13 -6.51
C ARG A 307 -34.09 14.20 -7.01
N ARG A 308 -34.91 13.21 -6.68
CA ARG A 308 -36.37 13.20 -6.88
C ARG A 308 -37.05 13.20 -5.52
#